data_fc146d7fe4baaff75ffebda2bf7b10bd
#
_entry.id   fc146d7fe4baaff75ffebda2bf7b10bd
#
_cell.length_a   1.000
_cell.length_b   1.000
_cell.length_c   1.000
_cell.angle_alpha   90.00
_cell.angle_beta   90.00
_cell.angle_gamma   90.00
#
_symmetry.space_group_name_H-M   'P 1'
#
loop_
_entity.id
_entity.type
_entity.pdbx_description
1 polymer ?
#
loop_
_entity_poly.entity_id
_entity_poly.type
_entity_poly.pdbx_seq_one_letter_code
_entity_poly.pdbx_strand_id
1 'polypeptide(L)' 'MTDKSIMPFGIHKGKQLDQVPDSYLLWLYDNNKCGPELKDYIKENLDVIKKKQ' A
#
# COMPACT_ATOMS: atom_id res chain seq x y z
N MET A 1 -0.31 4.64 9.05
CA MET A 1 0.94 4.26 8.37
C MET A 1 1.47 5.41 7.54
N THR A 2 2.76 5.42 7.32
CA THR A 2 3.42 6.43 6.50
C THR A 2 4.25 5.74 5.43
N ASP A 3 4.85 6.54 4.54
CA ASP A 3 5.73 6.01 3.49
C ASP A 3 6.91 5.22 4.07
N LYS A 4 7.31 5.55 5.27
CA LYS A 4 8.46 4.90 5.93
C LYS A 4 8.06 3.67 6.73
N SER A 5 6.78 3.39 6.85
CA SER A 5 6.31 2.20 7.57
C SER A 5 6.70 0.93 6.82
N ILE A 6 6.96 -0.12 7.57
CA ILE A 6 7.38 -1.40 7.00
C ILE A 6 6.16 -2.23 6.62
N MET A 7 6.20 -2.83 5.45
CA MET A 7 5.14 -3.72 4.97
C MET A 7 5.04 -4.92 5.91
N PRO A 8 3.88 -5.15 6.54
CA PRO A 8 3.74 -6.18 7.57
C PRO A 8 3.52 -7.60 7.04
N PHE A 9 3.25 -7.74 5.75
CA PHE A 9 2.95 -9.07 5.20
C PHE A 9 3.17 -9.09 3.69
N GLY A 10 3.04 -10.29 3.10
CA GLY A 10 3.11 -10.46 1.67
C GLY A 10 4.52 -10.59 1.14
N ILE A 11 4.65 -10.59 -0.18
CA ILE A 11 5.95 -10.77 -0.85
C ILE A 11 6.89 -9.58 -0.62
N HIS A 12 6.34 -8.44 -0.21
CA HIS A 12 7.12 -7.23 0.06
C HIS A 12 7.33 -6.97 1.54
N LYS A 13 7.05 -7.99 2.37
CA LYS A 13 7.25 -7.87 3.82
C LYS A 13 8.68 -7.45 4.13
N GLY A 14 8.81 -6.50 5.04
CA GLY A 14 10.12 -6.00 5.44
C GLY A 14 10.61 -4.80 4.65
N LYS A 15 9.91 -4.44 3.59
CA LYS A 15 10.23 -3.25 2.79
C LYS A 15 9.41 -2.06 3.25
N GLN A 16 9.96 -0.85 3.08
CA GLN A 16 9.20 0.36 3.37
C GLN A 16 8.08 0.50 2.34
N LEU A 17 6.96 1.12 2.74
CA LEU A 17 5.81 1.27 1.86
C LEU A 17 6.14 2.04 0.59
N ASP A 18 7.07 2.98 0.65
CA ASP A 18 7.48 3.73 -0.53
C ASP A 18 8.28 2.87 -1.52
N GLN A 19 8.75 1.70 -1.09
CA GLN A 19 9.44 0.75 -1.96
C GLN A 19 8.49 -0.31 -2.52
N VAL A 20 7.26 -0.36 -2.05
CA VAL A 20 6.26 -1.32 -2.54
C VAL A 20 5.62 -0.76 -3.81
N PRO A 21 5.49 -1.57 -4.88
CA PRO A 21 4.85 -1.09 -6.11
C PRO A 21 3.43 -0.61 -5.87
N ASP A 22 3.06 0.49 -6.52
CA ASP A 22 1.71 1.05 -6.40
C ASP A 22 0.65 0.06 -6.87
N SER A 23 0.95 -0.71 -7.93
CA SER A 23 0.01 -1.71 -8.42
C SER A 23 -0.31 -2.78 -7.38
N TYR A 24 0.69 -3.17 -6.59
CA TYR A 24 0.49 -4.13 -5.53
C TYR A 24 -0.42 -3.56 -4.44
N LEU A 25 -0.20 -2.30 -4.08
CA LEU A 25 -1.02 -1.63 -3.09
C LEU A 25 -2.47 -1.51 -3.56
N LEU A 26 -2.68 -1.17 -4.83
CA LEU A 26 -4.02 -1.10 -5.41
C LEU A 26 -4.69 -2.46 -5.41
N TRP A 27 -3.94 -3.50 -5.73
CA TRP A 27 -4.48 -4.86 -5.71
C TRP A 27 -4.97 -5.24 -4.32
N LEU A 28 -4.16 -4.95 -3.31
CA LEU A 28 -4.53 -5.23 -1.92
C LEU A 28 -5.79 -4.47 -1.52
N TYR A 29 -5.89 -3.22 -1.93
CA TYR A 29 -7.04 -2.38 -1.62
C TYR A 29 -8.30 -2.92 -2.29
N ASP A 30 -8.22 -3.22 -3.59
CA ASP A 30 -9.36 -3.71 -4.35
C ASP A 30 -9.87 -5.05 -3.85
N ASN A 31 -8.96 -5.93 -3.42
CA ASN A 31 -9.31 -7.25 -2.94
C ASN A 31 -9.54 -7.32 -1.44
N ASN A 32 -9.43 -6.17 -0.76
CA ASN A 32 -9.65 -6.09 0.68
C ASN A 32 -8.72 -7.04 1.45
N LYS A 33 -7.51 -7.23 0.95
CA LYS A 33 -6.52 -8.12 1.55
C LYS A 33 -5.59 -7.41 2.52
N CYS A 34 -5.76 -6.12 2.70
CA CYS A 34 -4.95 -5.33 3.61
C CYS A 34 -5.71 -5.09 4.91
N GLY A 35 -4.98 -4.87 5.99
CA GLY A 35 -5.58 -4.53 7.26
C GLY A 35 -6.11 -3.09 7.24
N PRO A 36 -6.84 -2.69 8.29
CA PRO A 36 -7.47 -1.36 8.32
C PRO A 36 -6.45 -0.21 8.26
N GLU A 37 -5.30 -0.36 8.89
CA GLU A 37 -4.28 0.69 8.89
C GLU A 37 -3.70 0.87 7.49
N LEU A 38 -3.38 -0.22 6.82
CA LEU A 38 -2.83 -0.17 5.48
C LEU A 38 -3.89 0.32 4.50
N LYS A 39 -5.13 -0.10 4.70
CA LYS A 39 -6.23 0.35 3.85
C LYS A 39 -6.40 1.86 3.93
N ASP A 40 -6.33 2.43 5.12
CA ASP A 40 -6.42 3.87 5.30
C ASP A 40 -5.27 4.59 4.61
N TYR A 41 -4.07 4.05 4.72
CA TYR A 41 -2.91 4.61 4.04
C TYR A 41 -3.12 4.63 2.53
N ILE A 42 -3.55 3.52 1.96
CA ILE A 42 -3.77 3.42 0.52
C ILE A 42 -4.87 4.38 0.09
N LYS A 43 -5.95 4.43 0.86
CA LYS A 43 -7.09 5.30 0.56
C LYS A 43 -6.68 6.77 0.51
N GLU A 44 -5.87 7.20 1.46
CA GLU A 44 -5.40 8.59 1.51
C GLU A 44 -4.49 8.92 0.33
N ASN A 45 -3.80 7.93 -0.19
CA ASN A 45 -2.85 8.12 -1.29
C ASN A 45 -3.39 7.67 -2.65
N LEU A 46 -4.68 7.31 -2.72
CA LEU A 46 -5.25 6.80 -3.97
C LEU A 46 -5.06 7.74 -5.16
N ASP A 47 -5.26 9.04 -4.95
CA ASP A 47 -5.12 9.99 -6.03
C ASP A 47 -3.69 10.00 -6.59
N VAL A 48 -2.71 9.96 -5.71
CA VAL A 48 -1.30 9.93 -6.10
C VAL A 48 -0.96 8.60 -6.77
N ILE A 49 -1.42 7.51 -6.18
CA ILE A 49 -1.16 6.16 -6.69
C ILE A 49 -1.75 6.00 -8.09
N LYS A 50 -2.99 6.42 -8.28
CA LYS A 50 -3.67 6.30 -9.57
C LYS A 50 -3.05 7.18 -10.64
N LYS A 51 -2.52 8.34 -10.27
CA LYS A 51 -1.88 9.23 -11.23
C LYS A 51 -0.57 8.67 -11.76
N LYS A 52 0.08 7.79 -11.01
CA LYS A 52 1.33 7.18 -11.43
C LYS A 52 1.15 6.02 -12.39
N GLN A 53 -0.08 5.60 -12.64
CA GLN A 53 -0.36 4.46 -13.50
C GLN A 53 -0.89 4.85 -14.89
#